data_01b91622431c251864c9d1ba06321ff7
#
_entry.id   01b91622431c251864c9d1ba06321ff7
#
_cell.length_a   1.000
_cell.length_b   1.000
_cell.length_c   1.000
_cell.angle_alpha   90.00
_cell.angle_beta   90.00
_cell.angle_gamma   90.00
#
_symmetry.space_group_name_H-M   'P 1'
#
loop_
_entity.id
_entity.type
_entity.pdbx_description
1 polymer ?
#
loop_
_entity_poly.entity_id
_entity_poly.type
_entity_poly.pdbx_seq_one_letter_code
_entity_poly.pdbx_strand_id
1 'polypeptide(L)'
;MSRTYAVVSAVRVFERPHVVSSPEASAIGDLRHVDEGESTHLWGIWEGDALVGVITAWLPLSDNTDTVWMELDVHPGHRRRGHGTRAIETVVGFARANDRTRIVTEAHYPVDRADDHPYRLFAEHNGFRLGNTEMIRRLTLPVDPHLLARLGDGARAAYQGRYRVEAFTEVPRALWPSLCECMNRVGTDAPTGEIDWEPETLTPERYGGYMELDRATGRVRLTAVAIDEASGEVVAFSELALPPTITRAQQWGTLVRADHRGHRLGMAVKVANLVSLQELYPERADVTTGNANDNEWMVSINEQLGFRPLELCPAFYRTLDPV
;
A
#
# COMPACT_ATOMS: atom_id res chain seq x y z
N MET A 1 14.40 -16.88 -9.04
CA MET A 1 13.05 -16.38 -8.74
C MET A 1 12.27 -17.33 -7.82
N SER A 2 12.03 -18.62 -8.13
CA SER A 2 11.25 -19.51 -7.23
C SER A 2 11.85 -19.66 -5.82
N ARG A 3 13.18 -19.70 -5.67
CA ARG A 3 13.82 -19.68 -4.34
C ARG A 3 13.57 -18.36 -3.60
N THR A 4 13.59 -17.24 -4.31
CA THR A 4 13.26 -15.90 -3.76
C THR A 4 11.82 -15.88 -3.25
N TYR A 5 10.88 -16.35 -4.07
CA TYR A 5 9.47 -16.45 -3.69
C TYR A 5 9.28 -17.33 -2.42
N ALA A 6 9.95 -18.46 -2.34
CA ALA A 6 9.85 -19.35 -1.18
C ALA A 6 10.30 -18.66 0.13
N VAL A 7 11.41 -17.91 0.09
CA VAL A 7 11.92 -17.16 1.26
C VAL A 7 10.94 -16.05 1.65
N VAL A 8 10.55 -15.21 0.70
CA VAL A 8 9.63 -14.07 0.94
C VAL A 8 8.28 -14.57 1.48
N SER A 9 7.71 -15.62 0.87
CA SER A 9 6.44 -16.20 1.34
C SER A 9 6.55 -16.76 2.75
N ALA A 10 7.65 -17.45 3.10
CA ALA A 10 7.87 -17.98 4.45
C ALA A 10 7.96 -16.85 5.49
N VAL A 11 8.56 -15.72 5.13
CA VAL A 11 8.64 -14.54 6.02
C VAL A 11 7.28 -13.87 6.15
N ARG A 12 6.56 -13.66 5.06
CA ARG A 12 5.26 -12.97 5.06
C ARG A 12 4.19 -13.65 5.90
N VAL A 13 4.17 -14.97 5.95
CA VAL A 13 3.19 -15.73 6.74
C VAL A 13 3.66 -16.05 8.17
N PHE A 14 4.94 -15.79 8.50
CA PHE A 14 5.50 -16.11 9.81
C PHE A 14 4.82 -15.29 10.91
N GLU A 15 4.21 -15.97 11.89
CA GLU A 15 3.41 -15.37 12.98
C GLU A 15 2.20 -14.53 12.51
N ARG A 16 1.83 -14.63 11.24
CA ARG A 16 0.70 -13.90 10.64
C ARG A 16 -0.28 -14.88 9.96
N PRO A 17 -1.03 -15.69 10.73
CA PRO A 17 -1.88 -16.76 10.19
C PRO A 17 -3.02 -16.26 9.29
N HIS A 18 -3.30 -14.97 9.33
CA HIS A 18 -4.30 -14.31 8.48
C HIS A 18 -3.76 -13.91 7.10
N VAL A 19 -2.44 -14.00 6.87
CA VAL A 19 -1.83 -13.62 5.60
C VAL A 19 -1.82 -14.79 4.63
N VAL A 20 -2.22 -14.53 3.40
CA VAL A 20 -2.11 -15.46 2.27
C VAL A 20 -1.11 -14.88 1.29
N SER A 21 -0.08 -15.63 0.95
CA SER A 21 0.90 -15.21 -0.04
C SER A 21 0.25 -15.13 -1.43
N SER A 22 0.62 -14.10 -2.20
CA SER A 22 0.24 -14.00 -3.61
C SER A 22 0.78 -15.23 -4.38
N PRO A 23 0.11 -15.64 -5.47
CA PRO A 23 0.65 -16.68 -6.35
C PRO A 23 2.06 -16.37 -6.82
N GLU A 24 2.92 -17.39 -6.94
CA GLU A 24 4.31 -17.23 -7.37
C GLU A 24 4.42 -16.48 -8.70
N ALA A 25 3.56 -16.79 -9.67
CA ALA A 25 3.56 -16.15 -10.97
C ALA A 25 3.30 -14.63 -10.88
N SER A 26 2.36 -14.20 -10.02
CA SER A 26 2.06 -12.79 -9.80
C SER A 26 3.21 -12.08 -9.11
N ALA A 27 3.75 -12.66 -8.04
CA ALA A 27 4.90 -12.09 -7.32
C ALA A 27 6.15 -11.95 -8.21
N ILE A 28 6.40 -12.92 -9.09
CA ILE A 28 7.48 -12.83 -10.09
C ILE A 28 7.17 -11.78 -11.14
N GLY A 29 5.92 -11.63 -11.56
CA GLY A 29 5.47 -10.59 -12.49
C GLY A 29 5.74 -9.19 -11.94
N ASP A 30 5.35 -8.95 -10.70
CA ASP A 30 5.60 -7.68 -10.00
C ASP A 30 7.11 -7.36 -9.91
N LEU A 31 7.96 -8.33 -9.55
CA LEU A 31 9.42 -8.16 -9.49
C LEU A 31 10.11 -7.95 -10.85
N ARG A 32 9.46 -8.32 -11.94
CA ARG A 32 9.99 -8.15 -13.31
C ARG A 32 9.46 -6.92 -14.01
N HIS A 33 8.47 -6.30 -13.43
CA HIS A 33 7.93 -5.06 -13.97
C HIS A 33 9.02 -3.97 -13.97
N VAL A 34 9.14 -3.26 -15.07
CA VAL A 34 10.02 -2.10 -15.18
C VAL A 34 9.14 -0.87 -15.13
N ASP A 35 9.30 -0.09 -14.08
CA ASP A 35 8.66 1.22 -13.92
C ASP A 35 9.67 2.31 -14.30
N GLU A 36 9.28 3.25 -15.16
CA GLU A 36 10.15 4.37 -15.57
C GLU A 36 10.44 5.34 -14.41
N GLY A 37 9.58 5.37 -13.40
CA GLY A 37 9.72 6.22 -12.21
C GLY A 37 10.45 5.56 -11.05
N GLU A 38 10.87 4.29 -11.18
CA GLU A 38 11.50 3.55 -10.10
C GLU A 38 12.53 2.55 -10.60
N SER A 39 13.62 2.37 -9.87
CA SER A 39 14.61 1.34 -10.14
C SER A 39 14.58 0.27 -9.04
N THR A 40 14.29 -0.97 -9.42
CA THR A 40 14.21 -2.12 -8.50
C THR A 40 15.50 -2.92 -8.50
N HIS A 41 16.02 -3.20 -7.29
CA HIS A 41 17.24 -3.97 -7.07
C HIS A 41 16.98 -5.13 -6.13
N LEU A 42 17.60 -6.30 -6.41
CA LEU A 42 17.38 -7.53 -5.66
C LEU A 42 18.71 -8.20 -5.31
N TRP A 43 18.92 -8.55 -4.04
CA TRP A 43 20.07 -9.34 -3.58
C TRP A 43 19.62 -10.58 -2.81
N GLY A 44 20.31 -11.67 -3.03
CA GLY A 44 20.17 -12.89 -2.24
C GLY A 44 21.17 -12.95 -1.09
N ILE A 45 20.70 -13.42 0.07
CA ILE A 45 21.54 -13.74 1.23
C ILE A 45 21.75 -15.25 1.24
N TRP A 46 22.99 -15.70 1.23
CA TRP A 46 23.34 -17.10 1.05
C TRP A 46 24.09 -17.68 2.26
N GLU A 47 23.75 -18.91 2.65
CA GLU A 47 24.56 -19.80 3.49
C GLU A 47 24.96 -21.02 2.65
N GLY A 48 26.23 -21.07 2.20
CA GLY A 48 26.64 -22.06 1.19
C GLY A 48 25.77 -21.92 -0.07
N ASP A 49 25.13 -23.01 -0.48
CA ASP A 49 24.23 -23.04 -1.65
C ASP A 49 22.75 -22.72 -1.32
N ALA A 50 22.44 -22.46 -0.08
CA ALA A 50 21.08 -22.15 0.36
C ALA A 50 20.79 -20.65 0.33
N LEU A 51 19.75 -20.23 -0.38
CA LEU A 51 19.20 -18.88 -0.29
C LEU A 51 18.40 -18.77 1.01
N VAL A 52 18.90 -18.00 1.96
CA VAL A 52 18.32 -17.86 3.31
C VAL A 52 17.68 -16.50 3.59
N GLY A 53 17.87 -15.57 2.68
CA GLY A 53 17.22 -14.26 2.76
C GLY A 53 17.25 -13.53 1.42
N VAL A 54 16.48 -12.47 1.35
CA VAL A 54 16.35 -11.60 0.17
C VAL A 54 16.31 -10.15 0.65
N ILE A 55 16.96 -9.27 -0.09
CA ILE A 55 16.82 -7.84 0.03
C ILE A 55 16.21 -7.34 -1.27
N THR A 56 15.12 -6.58 -1.19
CA THR A 56 14.59 -5.81 -2.31
C THR A 56 14.74 -4.34 -1.96
N ALA A 57 15.26 -3.55 -2.89
CA ALA A 57 15.36 -2.10 -2.75
C ALA A 57 14.80 -1.40 -3.97
N TRP A 58 14.05 -0.34 -3.72
CA TRP A 58 13.47 0.51 -4.75
C TRP A 58 14.02 1.92 -4.59
N LEU A 59 14.48 2.47 -5.70
CA LEU A 59 14.93 3.85 -5.80
C LEU A 59 13.92 4.65 -6.61
N PRO A 60 13.14 5.54 -5.98
CA PRO A 60 12.37 6.53 -6.72
C PRO A 60 13.29 7.39 -7.60
N LEU A 61 12.88 7.66 -8.85
CA LEU A 61 13.67 8.38 -9.85
C LEU A 61 13.12 9.77 -10.18
N SER A 62 11.86 10.04 -9.83
CA SER A 62 11.16 11.27 -10.22
C SER A 62 10.76 12.15 -9.02
N ASP A 63 10.53 11.55 -7.86
CA ASP A 63 10.21 12.21 -6.60
C ASP A 63 10.90 11.45 -5.46
N ASN A 64 10.92 11.98 -4.24
CA ASN A 64 11.55 11.35 -3.08
C ASN A 64 12.96 10.76 -3.40
N THR A 65 13.69 11.46 -4.26
CA THR A 65 14.95 10.98 -4.83
C THR A 65 16.11 10.93 -3.83
N ASP A 66 15.90 11.30 -2.59
CA ASP A 66 16.81 11.11 -1.47
C ASP A 66 16.66 9.75 -0.80
N THR A 67 15.64 8.96 -1.17
CA THR A 67 15.18 7.77 -0.44
C THR A 67 15.52 6.46 -1.17
N VAL A 68 15.82 5.43 -0.37
CA VAL A 68 15.76 4.02 -0.75
C VAL A 68 14.64 3.37 0.06
N TRP A 69 13.64 2.80 -0.59
CA TRP A 69 12.73 1.87 0.03
C TRP A 69 13.38 0.49 0.10
N MET A 70 13.24 -0.22 1.22
CA MET A 70 13.84 -1.53 1.42
C MET A 70 12.84 -2.52 2.02
N GLU A 71 12.77 -3.72 1.45
CA GLU A 71 12.27 -4.92 2.14
C GLU A 71 13.44 -5.85 2.44
N LEU A 72 13.48 -6.39 3.65
CA LEU A 72 14.49 -7.33 4.11
C LEU A 72 13.84 -8.59 4.68
N ASP A 73 13.92 -9.67 3.94
CA ASP A 73 13.38 -10.97 4.28
C ASP A 73 14.49 -11.95 4.67
N VAL A 74 14.58 -12.31 5.94
CA VAL A 74 15.42 -13.41 6.40
C VAL A 74 14.54 -14.56 6.85
N HIS A 75 14.70 -15.72 6.21
CA HIS A 75 13.92 -16.92 6.51
C HIS A 75 13.92 -17.23 8.02
N PRO A 76 12.76 -17.48 8.65
CA PRO A 76 12.66 -17.64 10.11
C PRO A 76 13.68 -18.61 10.71
N GLY A 77 13.95 -19.74 10.07
CA GLY A 77 14.92 -20.75 10.51
C GLY A 77 16.39 -20.32 10.41
N HIS A 78 16.70 -19.17 9.78
CA HIS A 78 18.06 -18.67 9.57
C HIS A 78 18.31 -17.33 10.26
N ARG A 79 17.36 -16.87 11.10
CA ARG A 79 17.49 -15.63 11.88
C ARG A 79 18.51 -15.77 13.01
N ARG A 80 18.91 -14.63 13.60
CA ARG A 80 19.87 -14.52 14.73
C ARG A 80 21.29 -15.02 14.42
N ARG A 81 21.68 -14.95 13.13
CA ARG A 81 23.02 -15.34 12.63
C ARG A 81 23.76 -14.15 11.98
N GLY A 82 23.30 -12.92 12.20
CA GLY A 82 23.91 -11.69 11.66
C GLY A 82 23.55 -11.35 10.21
N HIS A 83 22.72 -12.16 9.53
CA HIS A 83 22.32 -11.93 8.14
C HIS A 83 21.63 -10.58 7.93
N GLY A 84 20.67 -10.23 8.79
CA GLY A 84 19.92 -8.99 8.68
C GLY A 84 20.82 -7.75 8.83
N THR A 85 21.74 -7.73 9.80
CA THR A 85 22.66 -6.61 10.01
C THR A 85 23.58 -6.42 8.81
N ARG A 86 24.16 -7.50 8.26
CA ARG A 86 24.97 -7.41 7.04
C ARG A 86 24.18 -6.95 5.83
N ALA A 87 22.91 -7.36 5.74
CA ALA A 87 22.03 -6.90 4.68
C ALA A 87 21.81 -5.38 4.75
N ILE A 88 21.55 -4.85 5.94
CA ILE A 88 21.40 -3.39 6.14
C ILE A 88 22.69 -2.65 5.74
N GLU A 89 23.88 -3.16 6.11
CA GLU A 89 25.16 -2.57 5.70
C GLU A 89 25.30 -2.54 4.17
N THR A 90 24.85 -3.59 3.48
CA THR A 90 24.82 -3.65 2.02
C THR A 90 23.92 -2.55 1.43
N VAL A 91 22.71 -2.37 1.97
CA VAL A 91 21.79 -1.33 1.51
C VAL A 91 22.30 0.06 1.83
N VAL A 92 22.94 0.27 2.98
CA VAL A 92 23.60 1.55 3.33
C VAL A 92 24.71 1.89 2.33
N GLY A 93 25.56 0.92 1.97
CA GLY A 93 26.57 1.11 0.93
C GLY A 93 25.95 1.42 -0.44
N PHE A 94 24.88 0.72 -0.79
CA PHE A 94 24.14 0.94 -2.03
C PHE A 94 23.47 2.32 -2.06
N ALA A 95 22.81 2.74 -0.99
CA ALA A 95 22.19 4.05 -0.87
C ALA A 95 23.21 5.17 -1.10
N ARG A 96 24.35 5.11 -0.41
CA ARG A 96 25.45 6.08 -0.57
C ARG A 96 26.02 6.12 -2.01
N ALA A 97 26.17 4.95 -2.64
CA ALA A 97 26.67 4.85 -4.02
C ALA A 97 25.68 5.42 -5.05
N ASN A 98 24.43 5.66 -4.65
CA ASN A 98 23.39 6.25 -5.50
C ASN A 98 22.91 7.62 -4.97
N ASP A 99 23.73 8.30 -4.16
CA ASP A 99 23.46 9.64 -3.59
C ASP A 99 22.14 9.71 -2.81
N ARG A 100 21.75 8.60 -2.13
CA ARG A 100 20.58 8.54 -1.27
C ARG A 100 20.96 8.75 0.17
N THR A 101 20.20 9.58 0.87
CA THR A 101 20.46 9.97 2.26
C THR A 101 19.46 9.39 3.25
N ARG A 102 18.46 8.69 2.77
CA ARG A 102 17.41 8.08 3.58
C ARG A 102 17.11 6.65 3.14
N ILE A 103 16.96 5.76 4.12
CA ILE A 103 16.46 4.39 3.90
C ILE A 103 15.15 4.27 4.67
N VAL A 104 14.10 3.76 4.02
CA VAL A 104 12.80 3.50 4.63
C VAL A 104 12.46 2.02 4.48
N THR A 105 11.87 1.44 5.52
CA THR A 105 11.38 0.05 5.53
C THR A 105 10.16 -0.07 6.41
N GLU A 106 9.34 -1.07 6.14
CA GLU A 106 8.14 -1.38 6.92
C GLU A 106 8.24 -2.76 7.55
N ALA A 107 7.46 -2.96 8.61
CA ALA A 107 7.31 -4.25 9.23
C ALA A 107 5.86 -4.46 9.67
N HIS A 108 5.42 -5.72 9.70
CA HIS A 108 4.08 -6.05 10.17
C HIS A 108 4.17 -6.91 11.42
N TYR A 109 3.43 -6.55 12.46
CA TYR A 109 3.37 -7.32 13.71
C TYR A 109 2.09 -7.05 14.52
N PRO A 110 1.77 -7.94 15.50
CA PRO A 110 0.57 -7.81 16.31
C PRO A 110 0.48 -6.49 17.09
N VAL A 111 -0.74 -6.00 17.31
CA VAL A 111 -1.02 -4.72 18.01
C VAL A 111 -0.49 -4.71 19.46
N ASP A 112 -0.62 -5.85 20.15
CA ASP A 112 -0.17 -6.01 21.55
C ASP A 112 1.35 -6.13 21.71
N ARG A 113 2.12 -6.13 20.60
CA ARG A 113 3.57 -6.19 20.57
C ARG A 113 4.21 -4.89 20.04
N ALA A 114 3.48 -3.77 20.11
CA ALA A 114 3.90 -2.48 19.54
C ALA A 114 5.31 -2.04 19.99
N ASP A 115 5.66 -2.26 21.26
CA ASP A 115 6.89 -1.72 21.85
C ASP A 115 8.04 -2.73 21.95
N ASP A 116 7.75 -4.04 21.93
CA ASP A 116 8.75 -5.08 22.20
C ASP A 116 8.91 -6.10 21.05
N HIS A 117 8.26 -5.86 19.90
CA HIS A 117 8.37 -6.80 18.80
C HIS A 117 9.78 -6.91 18.24
N PRO A 118 10.32 -8.12 17.97
CA PRO A 118 11.69 -8.31 17.49
C PRO A 118 12.05 -7.52 16.23
N TYR A 119 11.09 -7.23 15.35
CA TYR A 119 11.32 -6.44 14.14
C TYR A 119 11.60 -4.97 14.47
N ARG A 120 10.85 -4.37 15.41
CA ARG A 120 11.09 -3.02 15.91
C ARG A 120 12.45 -2.93 16.58
N LEU A 121 12.74 -3.82 17.53
CA LEU A 121 14.02 -3.84 18.24
C LEU A 121 15.21 -4.05 17.29
N PHE A 122 15.03 -4.85 16.24
CA PHE A 122 16.04 -5.04 15.21
C PHE A 122 16.26 -3.77 14.37
N ALA A 123 15.20 -3.07 13.96
CA ALA A 123 15.29 -1.81 13.23
C ALA A 123 16.01 -0.76 14.08
N GLU A 124 15.58 -0.56 15.31
CA GLU A 124 16.19 0.42 16.25
C GLU A 124 17.67 0.10 16.53
N HIS A 125 18.01 -1.18 16.74
CA HIS A 125 19.40 -1.62 16.94
C HIS A 125 20.30 -1.31 15.73
N ASN A 126 19.74 -1.31 14.53
CA ASN A 126 20.47 -0.99 13.29
C ASN A 126 20.34 0.50 12.89
N GLY A 127 19.97 1.37 13.83
CA GLY A 127 19.98 2.83 13.65
C GLY A 127 18.75 3.39 12.90
N PHE A 128 17.70 2.62 12.76
CA PHE A 128 16.42 3.13 12.26
C PHE A 128 15.62 3.76 13.40
N ARG A 129 14.81 4.74 13.06
CA ARG A 129 13.83 5.38 13.94
C ARG A 129 12.42 5.05 13.44
N LEU A 130 11.47 5.01 14.37
CA LEU A 130 10.06 4.91 14.02
C LEU A 130 9.60 6.24 13.39
N GLY A 131 9.10 6.19 12.16
CA GLY A 131 8.63 7.38 11.46
C GLY A 131 7.11 7.53 11.55
N ASN A 132 6.39 6.48 11.22
CA ASN A 132 4.93 6.43 11.27
C ASN A 132 4.47 5.04 11.67
N THR A 133 3.22 4.91 12.09
CA THR A 133 2.59 3.59 12.33
C THR A 133 1.20 3.58 11.76
N GLU A 134 0.99 2.75 10.76
CA GLU A 134 -0.33 2.45 10.28
C GLU A 134 -0.97 1.31 11.07
N MET A 135 -2.26 1.44 11.30
CA MET A 135 -3.12 0.34 11.74
C MET A 135 -3.70 -0.33 10.52
N ILE A 136 -3.30 -1.57 10.28
CA ILE A 136 -3.98 -2.42 9.30
C ILE A 136 -5.31 -2.87 9.90
N ARG A 137 -6.38 -2.65 9.15
CA ARG A 137 -7.75 -3.01 9.51
C ARG A 137 -8.31 -3.99 8.50
N ARG A 138 -9.22 -4.85 8.94
CA ARG A 138 -9.91 -5.84 8.12
C ARG A 138 -11.42 -5.64 8.19
N LEU A 139 -12.06 -5.72 7.04
CA LEU A 139 -13.50 -5.78 6.87
C LEU A 139 -13.87 -7.16 6.35
N THR A 140 -14.70 -7.88 7.08
CA THR A 140 -15.25 -9.18 6.61
C THR A 140 -16.37 -8.92 5.61
N LEU A 141 -16.41 -9.68 4.54
CA LEU A 141 -17.43 -9.63 3.51
C LEU A 141 -18.40 -10.83 3.63
N PRO A 142 -19.65 -10.72 3.19
CA PRO A 142 -20.26 -9.48 2.71
C PRO A 142 -20.60 -8.49 3.83
N VAL A 143 -20.50 -7.19 3.56
CA VAL A 143 -21.06 -6.15 4.40
C VAL A 143 -22.59 -6.14 4.20
N ASP A 144 -23.33 -5.91 5.26
CA ASP A 144 -24.81 -5.81 5.21
C ASP A 144 -25.23 -4.76 4.15
N PRO A 145 -26.02 -5.15 3.14
CA PRO A 145 -26.50 -4.23 2.10
C PRO A 145 -27.30 -3.05 2.67
N HIS A 146 -28.03 -3.23 3.78
CA HIS A 146 -28.77 -2.14 4.43
C HIS A 146 -27.82 -1.12 5.08
N LEU A 147 -26.68 -1.58 5.61
CA LEU A 147 -25.63 -0.67 6.10
C LEU A 147 -25.04 0.16 4.96
N LEU A 148 -24.66 -0.50 3.85
CA LEU A 148 -24.11 0.18 2.68
C LEU A 148 -25.09 1.17 2.07
N ALA A 149 -26.37 0.79 1.91
CA ALA A 149 -27.42 1.68 1.43
C ALA A 149 -27.57 2.91 2.33
N ARG A 150 -27.69 2.73 3.65
CA ARG A 150 -27.82 3.85 4.59
C ARG A 150 -26.64 4.81 4.56
N LEU A 151 -25.40 4.28 4.52
CA LEU A 151 -24.19 5.10 4.45
C LEU A 151 -24.08 5.82 3.10
N GLY A 152 -24.41 5.13 2.00
CA GLY A 152 -24.44 5.67 0.66
C GLY A 152 -25.47 6.77 0.47
N ASP A 153 -26.69 6.58 0.95
CA ASP A 153 -27.76 7.58 0.89
C ASP A 153 -27.40 8.83 1.73
N GLY A 154 -26.84 8.61 2.93
CA GLY A 154 -26.35 9.70 3.77
C GLY A 154 -25.18 10.47 3.16
N ALA A 155 -24.32 9.81 2.39
CA ALA A 155 -23.28 10.49 1.62
C ALA A 155 -23.88 11.23 0.41
N ARG A 156 -24.77 10.57 -0.35
CA ARG A 156 -25.44 11.16 -1.52
C ARG A 156 -26.17 12.46 -1.20
N ALA A 157 -26.87 12.53 -0.06
CA ALA A 157 -27.56 13.74 0.38
C ALA A 157 -26.60 14.96 0.56
N ALA A 158 -25.30 14.71 0.80
CA ALA A 158 -24.30 15.77 0.97
C ALA A 158 -23.62 16.19 -0.34
N TYR A 159 -23.64 15.38 -1.39
CA TYR A 159 -22.91 15.65 -2.63
C TYR A 159 -23.79 15.76 -3.88
N GLN A 160 -25.05 15.30 -3.84
CA GLN A 160 -25.95 15.32 -5.00
C GLN A 160 -26.09 16.74 -5.61
N GLY A 161 -26.16 16.78 -6.95
CA GLY A 161 -26.28 18.04 -7.70
C GLY A 161 -24.97 18.79 -7.89
N ARG A 162 -23.85 18.26 -7.33
CA ARG A 162 -22.50 18.81 -7.58
C ARG A 162 -21.51 17.75 -8.04
N TYR A 163 -21.64 16.52 -7.54
CA TYR A 163 -20.70 15.45 -7.85
C TYR A 163 -21.44 14.22 -8.35
N ARG A 164 -20.79 13.47 -9.24
CA ARG A 164 -21.17 12.15 -9.69
C ARG A 164 -20.17 11.14 -9.15
N VAL A 165 -20.66 10.05 -8.55
CA VAL A 165 -19.82 8.98 -8.01
C VAL A 165 -20.05 7.71 -8.82
N GLU A 166 -18.97 7.15 -9.36
CA GLU A 166 -18.98 5.95 -10.19
C GLU A 166 -17.83 5.01 -9.81
N ALA A 167 -18.03 3.70 -9.95
CA ALA A 167 -17.01 2.67 -9.78
C ALA A 167 -16.70 2.00 -11.11
N PHE A 168 -15.41 1.72 -11.35
CA PHE A 168 -14.89 1.17 -12.59
C PHE A 168 -13.95 0.01 -12.32
N THR A 169 -14.00 -1.01 -13.13
CA THR A 169 -12.93 -2.02 -13.28
C THR A 169 -11.84 -1.53 -14.24
N GLU A 170 -12.15 -0.56 -15.08
CA GLU A 170 -11.21 0.16 -15.94
C GLU A 170 -11.67 1.62 -16.05
N VAL A 171 -10.96 2.51 -15.41
CA VAL A 171 -11.28 3.95 -15.42
C VAL A 171 -11.12 4.50 -16.84
N PRO A 172 -12.09 5.26 -17.38
CA PRO A 172 -11.98 5.89 -18.69
C PRO A 172 -10.73 6.77 -18.80
N ARG A 173 -9.99 6.66 -19.89
CA ARG A 173 -8.71 7.37 -20.12
C ARG A 173 -8.83 8.90 -19.96
N ALA A 174 -9.99 9.45 -20.31
CA ALA A 174 -10.25 10.88 -20.15
C ALA A 174 -10.17 11.36 -18.69
N LEU A 175 -10.36 10.47 -17.71
CA LEU A 175 -10.29 10.79 -16.28
C LEU A 175 -8.88 10.57 -15.68
N TRP A 176 -7.96 9.92 -16.41
CA TRP A 176 -6.64 9.59 -15.88
C TRP A 176 -5.83 10.80 -15.41
N PRO A 177 -5.80 11.95 -16.13
CA PRO A 177 -5.03 13.09 -15.66
C PRO A 177 -5.44 13.55 -14.24
N SER A 178 -6.71 13.82 -14.01
CA SER A 178 -7.21 14.26 -12.70
C SER A 178 -7.19 13.15 -11.64
N LEU A 179 -7.33 11.88 -12.03
CA LEU A 179 -7.15 10.74 -11.12
C LEU A 179 -5.69 10.64 -10.65
N CYS A 180 -4.72 10.74 -11.55
CA CYS A 180 -3.30 10.74 -11.19
C CYS A 180 -2.94 11.92 -10.27
N GLU A 181 -3.49 13.10 -10.50
CA GLU A 181 -3.34 14.25 -9.57
C GLU A 181 -3.85 13.95 -8.16
N CYS A 182 -4.98 13.23 -8.04
CA CYS A 182 -5.47 12.78 -6.74
C CYS A 182 -4.52 11.74 -6.12
N MET A 183 -4.05 10.76 -6.91
CA MET A 183 -3.13 9.72 -6.43
C MET A 183 -1.82 10.31 -5.92
N ASN A 184 -1.24 11.27 -6.64
CA ASN A 184 0.03 11.92 -6.29
C ASN A 184 0.00 12.64 -4.92
N ARG A 185 -1.18 12.96 -4.41
CA ARG A 185 -1.35 13.65 -3.13
C ARG A 185 -1.58 12.73 -1.94
N VAL A 186 -1.73 11.43 -2.14
CA VAL A 186 -2.05 10.50 -1.04
C VAL A 186 -0.98 10.56 0.04
N GLY A 187 0.30 10.51 -0.34
CA GLY A 187 1.41 10.55 0.59
C GLY A 187 1.60 11.87 1.34
N THR A 188 1.09 13.01 0.80
CA THR A 188 1.27 14.33 1.40
C THR A 188 0.02 14.85 2.12
N ASP A 189 -1.17 14.40 1.72
CA ASP A 189 -2.45 14.81 2.32
C ASP A 189 -2.87 13.91 3.51
N ALA A 190 -2.21 12.77 3.70
CA ALA A 190 -2.37 11.89 4.86
C ALA A 190 -1.31 12.21 5.93
N PRO A 191 -1.58 11.93 7.23
CA PRO A 191 -0.55 12.02 8.25
C PRO A 191 0.60 11.05 7.98
N THR A 192 1.82 11.55 7.87
CA THR A 192 3.04 10.78 7.52
C THR A 192 4.00 10.62 8.70
N GLY A 193 3.63 11.14 9.88
CA GLY A 193 4.47 11.10 11.09
C GLY A 193 5.74 11.94 10.91
N GLU A 194 6.91 11.34 11.21
CA GLU A 194 8.22 12.00 11.12
C GLU A 194 8.87 11.89 9.73
N ILE A 195 8.22 11.20 8.78
CA ILE A 195 8.76 11.03 7.42
C ILE A 195 8.16 12.11 6.53
N ASP A 196 9.00 13.00 6.04
CA ASP A 196 8.61 14.05 5.11
C ASP A 196 8.66 13.49 3.67
N TRP A 197 7.51 13.48 3.00
CA TRP A 197 7.35 12.96 1.65
C TRP A 197 7.11 14.09 0.66
N GLU A 198 7.72 13.99 -0.50
CA GLU A 198 7.34 14.79 -1.66
C GLU A 198 6.05 14.23 -2.30
N PRO A 199 5.24 15.05 -2.98
CA PRO A 199 4.15 14.54 -3.80
C PRO A 199 4.68 13.58 -4.87
N GLU A 200 3.98 12.46 -5.07
CA GLU A 200 4.33 11.55 -6.17
C GLU A 200 4.14 12.21 -7.54
N THR A 201 4.80 11.63 -8.56
CA THR A 201 4.79 12.14 -9.93
C THR A 201 4.21 11.11 -10.91
N LEU A 202 3.16 10.40 -10.50
CA LEU A 202 2.45 9.48 -11.37
C LEU A 202 1.81 10.23 -12.54
N THR A 203 2.17 9.84 -13.77
CA THR A 203 1.56 10.36 -15.00
C THR A 203 0.53 9.38 -15.56
N PRO A 204 -0.39 9.84 -16.45
CA PRO A 204 -1.29 8.94 -17.14
C PRO A 204 -0.59 7.79 -17.89
N GLU A 205 0.60 8.02 -18.44
CA GLU A 205 1.39 7.01 -19.15
C GLU A 205 1.87 5.92 -18.17
N ARG A 206 2.44 6.31 -17.03
CA ARG A 206 2.86 5.36 -15.97
C ARG A 206 1.65 4.61 -15.39
N TYR A 207 0.53 5.30 -15.17
CA TYR A 207 -0.70 4.65 -14.75
C TYR A 207 -1.17 3.61 -15.77
N GLY A 208 -1.00 3.88 -17.09
CA GLY A 208 -1.24 2.92 -18.16
C GLY A 208 -0.37 1.67 -18.02
N GLY A 209 0.91 1.82 -17.67
CA GLY A 209 1.83 0.72 -17.38
C GLY A 209 1.34 -0.17 -16.21
N TYR A 210 0.81 0.43 -15.14
CA TYR A 210 0.21 -0.33 -14.05
C TYR A 210 -1.03 -1.12 -14.48
N MET A 211 -1.85 -0.57 -15.38
CA MET A 211 -2.99 -1.31 -15.93
C MET A 211 -2.54 -2.50 -16.79
N GLU A 212 -1.45 -2.37 -17.52
CA GLU A 212 -0.86 -3.47 -18.30
C GLU A 212 -0.28 -4.55 -17.38
N LEU A 213 0.42 -4.17 -16.31
CA LEU A 213 0.90 -5.09 -15.29
C LEU A 213 -0.23 -5.86 -14.63
N ASP A 214 -1.32 -5.18 -14.26
CA ASP A 214 -2.49 -5.81 -13.64
C ASP A 214 -3.10 -6.87 -14.58
N ARG A 215 -3.23 -6.56 -15.88
CA ARG A 215 -3.69 -7.54 -16.89
C ARG A 215 -2.72 -8.73 -17.01
N ALA A 216 -1.42 -8.47 -17.04
CA ALA A 216 -0.39 -9.51 -17.17
C ALA A 216 -0.32 -10.43 -15.95
N THR A 217 -0.60 -9.91 -14.75
CA THR A 217 -0.58 -10.66 -13.48
C THR A 217 -1.93 -11.23 -13.09
N GLY A 218 -3.00 -10.89 -13.83
CA GLY A 218 -4.39 -11.29 -13.52
C GLY A 218 -4.98 -10.56 -12.31
N ARG A 219 -4.38 -9.46 -11.88
CA ARG A 219 -4.93 -8.59 -10.85
C ARG A 219 -6.07 -7.76 -11.43
N VAL A 220 -7.14 -7.61 -10.68
CA VAL A 220 -8.22 -6.67 -11.00
C VAL A 220 -8.07 -5.43 -10.10
N ARG A 221 -8.25 -4.28 -10.70
CA ARG A 221 -8.33 -3.01 -9.99
C ARG A 221 -9.77 -2.51 -10.05
N LEU A 222 -10.35 -2.18 -8.91
CA LEU A 222 -11.69 -1.61 -8.82
C LEU A 222 -11.55 -0.21 -8.21
N THR A 223 -11.86 0.82 -9.01
CA THR A 223 -11.65 2.21 -8.64
C THR A 223 -12.96 2.97 -8.67
N ALA A 224 -13.40 3.47 -7.51
CA ALA A 224 -14.50 4.41 -7.43
C ALA A 224 -13.95 5.84 -7.41
N VAL A 225 -14.59 6.72 -8.18
CA VAL A 225 -14.22 8.13 -8.27
C VAL A 225 -15.42 9.03 -8.01
N ALA A 226 -15.18 10.21 -7.44
CA ALA A 226 -16.13 11.32 -7.46
C ALA A 226 -15.66 12.36 -8.45
N ILE A 227 -16.54 12.71 -9.37
CA ILE A 227 -16.30 13.65 -10.47
C ILE A 227 -17.08 14.92 -10.16
N ASP A 228 -16.42 16.07 -10.15
CA ASP A 228 -17.10 17.37 -10.10
C ASP A 228 -17.80 17.64 -11.44
N GLU A 229 -19.11 17.78 -11.44
CA GLU A 229 -19.90 17.95 -12.67
C GLU A 229 -19.62 19.27 -13.38
N ALA A 230 -19.09 20.27 -12.67
CA ALA A 230 -18.76 21.56 -13.26
C ALA A 230 -17.46 21.53 -14.07
N SER A 231 -16.43 20.84 -13.57
CA SER A 231 -15.13 20.74 -14.25
C SER A 231 -14.96 19.47 -15.07
N GLY A 232 -15.68 18.39 -14.73
CA GLY A 232 -15.48 17.03 -15.27
C GLY A 232 -14.26 16.31 -14.68
N GLU A 233 -13.61 16.86 -13.66
CA GLU A 233 -12.41 16.32 -13.04
C GLU A 233 -12.73 15.35 -11.90
N VAL A 234 -11.87 14.35 -11.73
CA VAL A 234 -11.85 13.50 -10.53
C VAL A 234 -11.34 14.34 -9.35
N VAL A 235 -12.12 14.40 -8.28
CA VAL A 235 -11.81 15.15 -7.06
C VAL A 235 -11.73 14.29 -5.82
N ALA A 236 -12.14 13.03 -5.92
CA ALA A 236 -11.92 12.00 -4.92
C ALA A 236 -11.86 10.63 -5.57
N PHE A 237 -11.10 9.72 -4.96
CA PHE A 237 -11.06 8.33 -5.41
C PHE A 237 -10.93 7.37 -4.23
N SER A 238 -11.22 6.10 -4.50
CA SER A 238 -10.92 4.97 -3.63
C SER A 238 -10.60 3.78 -4.52
N GLU A 239 -9.54 3.03 -4.22
CA GLU A 239 -9.06 1.95 -5.08
C GLU A 239 -8.89 0.65 -4.31
N LEU A 240 -9.45 -0.44 -4.87
CA LEU A 240 -9.29 -1.80 -4.40
C LEU A 240 -8.43 -2.60 -5.40
N ALA A 241 -7.39 -3.25 -4.91
CA ALA A 241 -6.66 -4.26 -5.66
C ALA A 241 -7.16 -5.65 -5.29
N LEU A 242 -7.49 -6.45 -6.29
CA LEU A 242 -8.00 -7.80 -6.17
C LEU A 242 -6.98 -8.78 -6.78
N PRO A 243 -6.04 -9.31 -6.00
CA PRO A 243 -5.10 -10.29 -6.50
C PRO A 243 -5.82 -11.55 -6.99
N PRO A 244 -5.30 -12.24 -8.03
CA PRO A 244 -5.87 -13.49 -8.49
C PRO A 244 -5.75 -14.58 -7.41
N THR A 245 -6.68 -15.53 -7.43
CA THR A 245 -6.65 -16.76 -6.61
C THR A 245 -6.66 -16.58 -5.09
N ILE A 246 -6.66 -15.38 -4.55
CA ILE A 246 -6.84 -15.11 -3.12
C ILE A 246 -8.15 -14.37 -2.88
N THR A 247 -8.82 -14.69 -1.77
CA THR A 247 -10.14 -14.15 -1.46
C THR A 247 -10.10 -12.77 -0.79
N ARG A 248 -8.91 -12.26 -0.49
CA ARG A 248 -8.71 -10.92 0.08
C ARG A 248 -8.60 -9.86 -1.00
N ALA A 249 -9.29 -8.75 -0.83
CA ALA A 249 -9.04 -7.51 -1.54
C ALA A 249 -8.18 -6.57 -0.67
N GLN A 250 -7.38 -5.71 -1.30
CA GLN A 250 -6.58 -4.70 -0.63
C GLN A 250 -7.10 -3.32 -0.99
N GLN A 251 -7.47 -2.54 0.00
CA GLN A 251 -7.77 -1.13 -0.20
C GLN A 251 -6.46 -0.37 -0.25
N TRP A 252 -6.13 0.15 -1.43
CA TRP A 252 -4.94 0.97 -1.64
C TRP A 252 -5.22 2.43 -1.25
N GLY A 253 -5.23 3.35 -2.20
CA GLY A 253 -5.50 4.75 -1.90
C GLY A 253 -6.98 5.07 -1.65
N THR A 254 -7.22 6.06 -0.82
CA THR A 254 -8.48 6.83 -0.76
C THR A 254 -8.12 8.26 -0.43
N LEU A 255 -8.54 9.19 -1.28
CA LEU A 255 -8.29 10.61 -1.10
C LEU A 255 -9.50 11.44 -1.54
N VAL A 256 -9.71 12.56 -0.86
CA VAL A 256 -10.59 13.65 -1.28
C VAL A 256 -9.73 14.90 -1.35
N ARG A 257 -9.66 15.55 -2.50
CA ARG A 257 -8.95 16.83 -2.67
C ARG A 257 -9.39 17.84 -1.61
N ALA A 258 -8.47 18.58 -1.05
CA ALA A 258 -8.70 19.47 0.10
C ALA A 258 -9.83 20.48 -0.15
N ASP A 259 -9.92 21.06 -1.35
CA ASP A 259 -10.92 22.01 -1.81
C ASP A 259 -12.34 21.40 -2.01
N HIS A 260 -12.44 20.07 -1.99
CA HIS A 260 -13.69 19.30 -2.15
C HIS A 260 -14.07 18.50 -0.89
N ARG A 261 -13.39 18.73 0.25
CA ARG A 261 -13.74 18.10 1.54
C ARG A 261 -15.07 18.66 2.09
N GLY A 262 -15.62 17.99 3.08
CA GLY A 262 -16.90 18.39 3.70
C GLY A 262 -18.16 17.88 3.01
N HIS A 263 -18.05 17.24 1.83
CA HIS A 263 -19.17 16.68 1.04
C HIS A 263 -19.33 15.17 1.18
N ARG A 264 -18.75 14.52 2.19
CA ARG A 264 -18.79 13.05 2.44
C ARG A 264 -18.31 12.19 1.27
N LEU A 265 -17.50 12.73 0.36
CA LEU A 265 -17.02 12.02 -0.83
C LEU A 265 -16.18 10.78 -0.49
N GLY A 266 -15.38 10.83 0.58
CA GLY A 266 -14.60 9.67 1.03
C GLY A 266 -15.48 8.46 1.39
N MET A 267 -16.60 8.69 2.09
CA MET A 267 -17.59 7.65 2.36
C MET A 267 -18.26 7.18 1.06
N ALA A 268 -18.61 8.11 0.18
CA ALA A 268 -19.29 7.82 -1.08
C ALA A 268 -18.47 6.88 -1.97
N VAL A 269 -17.19 7.19 -2.22
CA VAL A 269 -16.33 6.36 -3.08
C VAL A 269 -16.02 4.99 -2.44
N LYS A 270 -15.85 4.90 -1.11
CA LYS A 270 -15.67 3.61 -0.44
C LYS A 270 -16.91 2.74 -0.49
N VAL A 271 -18.10 3.32 -0.28
CA VAL A 271 -19.37 2.58 -0.41
C VAL A 271 -19.57 2.10 -1.83
N ALA A 272 -19.33 2.95 -2.85
CA ALA A 272 -19.45 2.57 -4.25
C ALA A 272 -18.54 1.39 -4.61
N ASN A 273 -17.27 1.41 -4.15
CA ASN A 273 -16.35 0.29 -4.33
C ASN A 273 -16.84 -1.00 -3.64
N LEU A 274 -17.32 -0.92 -2.39
CA LEU A 274 -17.79 -2.12 -1.67
C LEU A 274 -19.05 -2.72 -2.29
N VAL A 275 -19.98 -1.89 -2.78
CA VAL A 275 -21.15 -2.36 -3.52
C VAL A 275 -20.71 -3.09 -4.78
N SER A 276 -19.88 -2.45 -5.62
CA SER A 276 -19.38 -3.06 -6.85
C SER A 276 -18.53 -4.31 -6.59
N LEU A 277 -17.73 -4.33 -5.52
CA LEU A 277 -16.94 -5.50 -5.12
C LEU A 277 -17.84 -6.69 -4.83
N GLN A 278 -18.90 -6.51 -4.03
CA GLN A 278 -19.81 -7.59 -3.64
C GLN A 278 -20.68 -8.09 -4.81
N GLU A 279 -21.01 -7.20 -5.73
CA GLU A 279 -21.80 -7.56 -6.93
C GLU A 279 -20.95 -8.30 -7.97
N LEU A 280 -19.72 -7.85 -8.23
CA LEU A 280 -18.89 -8.38 -9.30
C LEU A 280 -17.97 -9.53 -8.85
N TYR A 281 -17.61 -9.57 -7.57
CA TYR A 281 -16.64 -10.51 -6.99
C TYR A 281 -17.12 -11.08 -5.65
N PRO A 282 -18.28 -11.75 -5.63
CA PRO A 282 -18.90 -12.24 -4.39
C PRO A 282 -18.08 -13.31 -3.66
N GLU A 283 -17.06 -13.89 -4.30
CA GLU A 283 -16.14 -14.85 -3.70
C GLU A 283 -15.10 -14.19 -2.77
N ARG A 284 -15.00 -12.85 -2.76
CA ARG A 284 -14.08 -12.16 -1.86
C ARG A 284 -14.56 -12.25 -0.42
N ALA A 285 -13.67 -12.64 0.47
CA ALA A 285 -14.00 -12.91 1.88
C ALA A 285 -13.71 -11.71 2.81
N ASP A 286 -12.73 -10.89 2.48
CA ASP A 286 -12.38 -9.72 3.27
C ASP A 286 -11.68 -8.63 2.44
N VAL A 287 -11.66 -7.41 3.01
CA VAL A 287 -10.86 -6.27 2.55
C VAL A 287 -9.92 -5.86 3.66
N THR A 288 -8.65 -5.60 3.35
CA THR A 288 -7.70 -4.96 4.27
C THR A 288 -7.38 -3.54 3.84
N THR A 289 -7.13 -2.66 4.80
CA THR A 289 -6.73 -1.27 4.59
C THR A 289 -5.73 -0.85 5.66
N GLY A 290 -4.75 -0.01 5.31
CA GLY A 290 -3.84 0.66 6.24
C GLY A 290 -4.18 2.14 6.34
N ASN A 291 -4.06 2.71 7.52
CA ASN A 291 -4.04 4.14 7.73
C ASN A 291 -3.46 4.48 9.11
N ALA A 292 -2.82 5.62 9.22
CA ALA A 292 -2.36 6.15 10.50
C ALA A 292 -3.53 6.37 11.46
N ASN A 293 -3.30 6.12 12.75
CA ASN A 293 -4.39 6.24 13.77
C ASN A 293 -4.81 7.69 14.02
N ASP A 294 -3.97 8.66 13.75
CA ASP A 294 -4.24 10.10 13.83
C ASP A 294 -5.00 10.64 12.60
N ASN A 295 -5.20 9.81 11.56
CA ASN A 295 -6.12 10.13 10.48
C ASN A 295 -7.58 9.86 10.91
N GLU A 296 -8.08 10.70 11.84
CA GLU A 296 -9.41 10.53 12.46
C GLU A 296 -10.54 10.41 11.43
N TRP A 297 -10.44 11.13 10.31
CA TRP A 297 -11.45 11.10 9.24
C TRP A 297 -11.53 9.72 8.60
N MET A 298 -10.38 9.15 8.22
CA MET A 298 -10.33 7.83 7.59
C MET A 298 -10.66 6.72 8.60
N VAL A 299 -10.21 6.85 9.85
CA VAL A 299 -10.57 5.93 10.94
C VAL A 299 -12.09 5.90 11.12
N SER A 300 -12.74 7.08 11.20
CA SER A 300 -14.20 7.18 11.36
C SER A 300 -14.97 6.52 10.20
N ILE A 301 -14.52 6.74 8.94
CA ILE A 301 -15.14 6.10 7.77
C ILE A 301 -14.99 4.57 7.86
N ASN A 302 -13.79 4.09 8.16
CA ASN A 302 -13.52 2.66 8.24
C ASN A 302 -14.34 1.98 9.37
N GLU A 303 -14.44 2.60 10.53
CA GLU A 303 -15.24 2.08 11.65
C GLU A 303 -16.72 2.00 11.32
N GLN A 304 -17.28 3.04 10.67
CA GLN A 304 -18.67 3.06 10.21
C GLN A 304 -18.97 1.94 9.21
N LEU A 305 -18.01 1.60 8.33
CA LEU A 305 -18.11 0.50 7.39
C LEU A 305 -17.92 -0.88 8.04
N GLY A 306 -17.42 -0.94 9.28
CA GLY A 306 -17.24 -2.17 10.04
C GLY A 306 -15.81 -2.74 10.01
N PHE A 307 -14.83 -1.99 9.52
CA PHE A 307 -13.43 -2.40 9.64
C PHE A 307 -12.99 -2.53 11.10
N ARG A 308 -12.16 -3.54 11.38
CA ARG A 308 -11.61 -3.82 12.72
C ARG A 308 -10.10 -3.89 12.67
N PRO A 309 -9.38 -3.44 13.73
CA PRO A 309 -7.93 -3.58 13.85
C PRO A 309 -7.48 -5.02 13.64
N LEU A 310 -6.37 -5.21 12.94
CA LEU A 310 -5.78 -6.51 12.64
C LEU A 310 -4.33 -6.61 13.10
N GLU A 311 -3.47 -5.71 12.65
CA GLU A 311 -2.04 -5.64 12.96
C GLU A 311 -1.51 -4.23 12.77
N LEU A 312 -0.30 -3.98 13.26
CA LEU A 312 0.45 -2.74 13.02
C LEU A 312 1.34 -2.89 11.78
N CYS A 313 1.49 -1.79 11.06
CA CYS A 313 2.50 -1.62 10.00
C CYS A 313 3.30 -0.33 10.27
N PRO A 314 4.31 -0.37 11.15
CA PRO A 314 5.21 0.75 11.33
C PRO A 314 6.17 0.89 10.16
N ALA A 315 6.36 2.13 9.74
CA ALA A 315 7.42 2.56 8.85
C ALA A 315 8.61 3.05 9.68
N PHE A 316 9.78 2.51 9.39
CA PHE A 316 11.04 2.89 10.02
C PHE A 316 11.93 3.59 9.00
N TYR A 317 12.64 4.63 9.42
CA TYR A 317 13.59 5.34 8.56
C TYR A 317 14.94 5.48 9.21
N ARG A 318 15.97 5.52 8.38
CA ARG A 318 17.35 5.82 8.79
C ARG A 318 17.92 6.89 7.88
N THR A 319 18.34 8.02 8.46
CA THR A 319 19.08 9.06 7.76
C THR A 319 20.56 8.68 7.71
N LEU A 320 21.19 8.88 6.57
CA LEU A 320 22.59 8.64 6.33
C LEU A 320 23.32 9.99 6.27
N ASP A 321 24.46 10.09 6.93
CA ASP A 321 25.32 11.26 6.78
C ASP A 321 25.81 11.36 5.32
N PRO A 322 25.85 12.56 4.75
CA PRO A 322 26.47 12.78 3.45
C PRO A 322 27.93 12.29 3.48
N VAL A 323 28.37 11.69 2.39
CA VAL A 323 29.76 11.22 2.23
C VAL A 323 30.67 12.39 1.90
#